data_bc44af9889e45410bd066118ac07bd52
#
_entry.id   bc44af9889e45410bd066118ac07bd52
#
_cell.length_a   1.000
_cell.length_b   1.000
_cell.length_c   1.000
_cell.angle_alpha   90.00
_cell.angle_beta   90.00
_cell.angle_gamma   90.00
#
_symmetry.space_group_name_H-M   'P 1'
#
loop_
_entity.id
_entity.type
_entity.pdbx_description
1 polymer ?
#
loop_
_entity_poly.entity_id
_entity_poly.type
_entity_poly.pdbx_seq_one_letter_code
_entity_poly.pdbx_strand_id
1 'polypeptide(L)'
;MLFPIDWPEPFGLVMIEAMACGTPVLAFPGGSVPEIIEDRLTGRIVSNIEEAVQAIPELLALDRKAIRARFEQRFSSRRMASDYVKIYRSVLPRHASSEILLLPDAALPAATAGTIVAKRECGTSP
;
A
#
# COMPACT_ATOMS: atom_id res chain seq x y z
N MET A 1 1.48 13.14 2.38
CA MET A 1 1.97 13.15 0.98
C MET A 1 0.96 13.90 0.12
N LEU A 2 1.42 14.74 -0.82
CA LEU A 2 0.55 15.37 -1.81
C LEU A 2 0.62 14.58 -3.12
N PHE A 3 -0.54 14.29 -3.69
CA PHE A 3 -0.70 13.51 -4.92
C PHE A 3 -1.72 14.19 -5.86
N PRO A 4 -1.41 15.41 -6.36
CA PRO A 4 -2.32 16.23 -7.15
C PRO A 4 -2.22 15.90 -8.64
N ILE A 5 -2.48 14.64 -9.01
CA ILE A 5 -2.47 14.21 -10.41
C ILE A 5 -3.84 14.41 -11.04
N ASP A 6 -3.85 14.70 -12.34
CA ASP A 6 -5.06 14.97 -13.13
C ASP A 6 -5.38 13.89 -14.17
N TRP A 7 -4.64 12.76 -14.13
CA TRP A 7 -4.95 11.60 -14.98
C TRP A 7 -5.50 10.42 -14.18
N PRO A 8 -6.18 9.47 -14.81
CA PRO A 8 -6.67 8.27 -14.15
C PRO A 8 -5.48 7.36 -13.78
N GLU A 9 -5.04 7.43 -12.54
CA GLU A 9 -3.96 6.61 -12.00
C GLU A 9 -4.36 5.13 -12.01
N PRO A 10 -3.63 4.25 -12.70
CA PRO A 10 -4.05 2.86 -12.83
C PRO A 10 -3.90 2.04 -11.55
N PHE A 11 -2.92 2.32 -10.70
CA PHE A 11 -2.65 1.52 -9.51
C PHE A 11 -2.33 2.33 -8.25
N GLY A 12 -1.44 3.33 -8.31
CA GLY A 12 -1.12 4.21 -7.19
C GLY A 12 -0.17 3.65 -6.15
N LEU A 13 0.89 2.95 -6.55
CA LEU A 13 1.90 2.39 -5.64
C LEU A 13 2.43 3.40 -4.63
N VAL A 14 2.69 4.63 -5.05
CA VAL A 14 3.26 5.69 -4.19
C VAL A 14 2.31 6.07 -3.04
N MET A 15 1.00 5.96 -3.24
CA MET A 15 0.01 6.15 -2.17
C MET A 15 0.08 5.02 -1.15
N ILE A 16 0.21 3.78 -1.63
CA ILE A 16 0.36 2.59 -0.78
C ILE A 16 1.66 2.66 0.02
N GLU A 17 2.76 3.09 -0.60
CA GLU A 17 4.05 3.29 0.07
C GLU A 17 3.99 4.39 1.14
N ALA A 18 3.28 5.49 0.87
CA ALA A 18 3.04 6.52 1.87
C ALA A 18 2.25 5.97 3.08
N MET A 19 1.20 5.19 2.83
CA MET A 19 0.42 4.54 3.88
C MET A 19 1.27 3.52 4.67
N ALA A 20 2.19 2.81 4.01
CA ALA A 20 3.15 1.92 4.66
C ALA A 20 4.06 2.67 5.66
N CYS A 21 4.34 3.94 5.41
CA CYS A 21 5.08 4.82 6.32
C CYS A 21 4.16 5.54 7.34
N GLY A 22 2.86 5.23 7.37
CA GLY A 22 1.89 5.94 8.19
C GLY A 22 1.73 7.40 7.75
N THR A 23 1.96 7.70 6.48
CA THR A 23 1.86 9.07 5.96
C THR A 23 0.50 9.25 5.30
N PRO A 24 -0.31 10.22 5.75
CA PRO A 24 -1.59 10.51 5.13
C PRO A 24 -1.40 11.08 3.71
N VAL A 25 -2.35 10.77 2.83
CA VAL A 25 -2.32 11.19 1.43
C VAL A 25 -3.42 12.19 1.15
N LEU A 26 -3.08 13.30 0.47
CA LEU A 26 -4.06 14.21 -0.12
C LEU A 26 -3.98 14.04 -1.64
N ALA A 27 -5.10 13.71 -2.27
CA ALA A 27 -5.15 13.40 -3.69
C ALA A 27 -6.38 14.00 -4.36
N PHE A 28 -6.29 14.19 -5.69
CA PHE A 28 -7.46 14.45 -6.53
C PHE A 28 -8.14 13.13 -6.93
N PRO A 29 -9.46 13.11 -7.17
CA PRO A 29 -10.18 11.91 -7.55
C PRO A 29 -9.78 11.50 -8.98
N GLY A 30 -9.30 10.28 -9.17
CA GLY A 30 -8.93 9.75 -10.48
C GLY A 30 -8.44 8.31 -10.40
N GLY A 31 -8.87 7.45 -11.33
CA GLY A 31 -8.44 6.08 -11.40
C GLY A 31 -8.57 5.31 -10.08
N SER A 32 -7.46 4.77 -9.60
CA SER A 32 -7.39 3.96 -8.37
C SER A 32 -7.47 4.76 -7.06
N VAL A 33 -7.39 6.10 -7.09
CA VAL A 33 -7.37 6.93 -5.87
C VAL A 33 -8.53 6.62 -4.92
N PRO A 34 -9.81 6.56 -5.37
CA PRO A 34 -10.93 6.25 -4.48
C PRO A 34 -10.92 4.81 -3.95
N GLU A 35 -10.20 3.90 -4.60
CA GLU A 35 -10.06 2.52 -4.15
C GLU A 35 -8.99 2.38 -3.07
N ILE A 36 -7.96 3.22 -3.09
CA ILE A 36 -6.81 3.16 -2.18
C ILE A 36 -7.04 4.03 -0.97
N ILE A 37 -7.43 5.29 -1.17
CA ILE A 37 -7.58 6.28 -0.11
C ILE A 37 -8.98 6.17 0.50
N GLU A 38 -9.01 5.92 1.80
CA GLU A 38 -10.23 6.03 2.61
C GLU A 38 -10.29 7.44 3.20
N ASP A 39 -11.23 8.24 2.70
CA ASP A 39 -11.34 9.65 3.09
C ASP A 39 -11.47 9.79 4.62
N ARG A 40 -10.74 10.74 5.20
CA ARG A 40 -10.63 10.99 6.65
C ARG A 40 -10.03 9.87 7.50
N LEU A 41 -9.65 8.74 6.91
CA LEU A 41 -8.95 7.67 7.61
C LEU A 41 -7.50 7.54 7.19
N THR A 42 -7.25 7.42 5.88
CA THR A 42 -5.89 7.27 5.33
C THR A 42 -5.41 8.49 4.57
N GLY A 43 -6.32 9.44 4.31
CA GLY A 43 -6.02 10.66 3.60
C GLY A 43 -7.26 11.51 3.35
N ARG A 44 -7.17 12.43 2.40
CA ARG A 44 -8.26 13.26 1.91
C ARG A 44 -8.31 13.23 0.40
N ILE A 45 -9.51 13.05 -0.15
CA ILE A 45 -9.78 13.19 -1.59
C ILE A 45 -10.48 14.53 -1.77
N VAL A 46 -9.91 15.40 -2.60
CA VAL A 46 -10.37 16.78 -2.81
C VAL A 46 -10.47 17.08 -4.30
N SER A 47 -11.37 17.98 -4.69
CA SER A 47 -11.68 18.21 -6.10
C SER A 47 -10.92 19.39 -6.72
N ASN A 48 -10.31 20.24 -5.90
CA ASN A 48 -9.61 21.45 -6.33
C ASN A 48 -8.55 21.89 -5.31
N ILE A 49 -7.78 22.91 -5.67
CA ILE A 49 -6.69 23.44 -4.85
C ILE A 49 -7.21 24.11 -3.58
N GLU A 50 -8.33 24.80 -3.65
CA GLU A 50 -8.94 25.50 -2.52
C GLU A 50 -9.34 24.50 -1.44
N GLU A 51 -10.01 23.42 -1.80
CA GLU A 51 -10.33 22.30 -0.90
C GLU A 51 -9.07 21.64 -0.35
N ALA A 52 -8.03 21.47 -1.20
CA ALA A 52 -6.77 20.89 -0.78
C ALA A 52 -6.13 21.70 0.36
N VAL A 53 -6.05 23.02 0.21
CA VAL A 53 -5.49 23.91 1.24
C VAL A 53 -6.29 23.84 2.54
N GLN A 54 -7.62 23.84 2.45
CA GLN A 54 -8.52 23.72 3.62
C GLN A 54 -8.41 22.37 4.33
N ALA A 55 -8.11 21.30 3.59
CA ALA A 55 -7.99 19.96 4.14
C ALA A 55 -6.68 19.71 4.89
N ILE A 56 -5.64 20.53 4.71
CA ILE A 56 -4.32 20.31 5.31
C ILE A 56 -4.36 20.14 6.84
N PRO A 57 -5.05 20.99 7.62
CA PRO A 57 -5.08 20.82 9.07
C PRO A 57 -5.67 19.47 9.50
N GLU A 58 -6.77 19.04 8.89
CA GLU A 58 -7.40 17.75 9.15
C GLU A 58 -6.47 16.60 8.73
N LEU A 59 -5.82 16.72 7.57
CA LEU A 59 -4.88 15.72 7.07
C LEU A 59 -3.72 15.50 8.04
N LEU A 60 -3.17 16.56 8.59
CA LEU A 60 -2.05 16.49 9.54
C LEU A 60 -2.46 15.93 10.91
N ALA A 61 -3.75 16.00 11.26
CA ALA A 61 -4.29 15.46 12.51
C ALA A 61 -4.61 13.96 12.44
N LEU A 62 -4.54 13.33 11.26
CA LEU A 62 -4.84 11.90 11.11
C LEU A 62 -3.85 11.03 11.90
N ASP A 63 -4.38 9.96 12.49
CA ASP A 63 -3.58 9.00 13.25
C ASP A 63 -2.69 8.16 12.31
N ARG A 64 -1.41 8.43 12.34
CA ARG A 64 -0.40 7.75 11.52
C ARG A 64 -0.30 6.25 11.80
N LYS A 65 -0.57 5.81 13.04
CA LYS A 65 -0.57 4.39 13.40
C LYS A 65 -1.79 3.69 12.80
N ALA A 66 -2.95 4.33 12.81
CA ALA A 66 -4.14 3.81 12.16
C ALA A 66 -3.95 3.69 10.64
N ILE A 67 -3.32 4.67 10.00
CA ILE A 67 -2.96 4.60 8.56
C ILE A 67 -2.08 3.39 8.27
N ARG A 68 -1.01 3.20 9.06
CA ARG A 68 -0.12 2.05 8.92
C ARG A 68 -0.85 0.72 9.12
N ALA A 69 -1.67 0.61 10.16
CA ALA A 69 -2.46 -0.59 10.41
C ALA A 69 -3.41 -0.89 9.25
N ARG A 70 -4.00 0.15 8.65
CA ARG A 70 -4.88 -0.02 7.49
C ARG A 70 -4.12 -0.52 6.26
N PHE A 71 -2.90 -0.01 6.03
CA PHE A 71 -2.01 -0.55 5.01
C PHE A 71 -1.75 -2.05 5.21
N GLU A 72 -1.37 -2.46 6.42
CA GLU A 72 -1.06 -3.86 6.73
C GLU A 72 -2.26 -4.80 6.50
N GLN A 73 -3.46 -4.34 6.80
CA GLN A 73 -4.70 -5.08 6.55
C GLN A 73 -5.01 -5.25 5.07
N ARG A 74 -4.76 -4.22 4.25
CA ARG A 74 -5.24 -4.16 2.87
C ARG A 74 -4.19 -4.53 1.83
N PHE A 75 -2.95 -4.15 2.05
CA PHE A 75 -1.91 -4.14 1.00
C PHE A 75 -0.70 -5.03 1.32
N SER A 76 -0.82 -5.96 2.27
CA SER A 76 0.26 -6.92 2.53
C SER A 76 0.37 -7.94 1.39
N SER A 77 1.61 -8.34 1.06
CA SER A 77 1.89 -9.37 0.05
C SER A 77 1.20 -10.69 0.36
N ARG A 78 1.11 -11.05 1.64
CA ARG A 78 0.39 -12.26 2.11
C ARG A 78 -1.09 -12.20 1.75
N ARG A 79 -1.76 -11.07 1.99
CA ARG A 79 -3.16 -10.90 1.63
C ARG A 79 -3.34 -10.97 0.12
N MET A 80 -2.51 -10.27 -0.64
CA MET A 80 -2.53 -10.28 -2.10
C MET A 80 -2.42 -11.72 -2.62
N ALA A 81 -1.41 -12.48 -2.17
CA ALA A 81 -1.24 -13.87 -2.57
C ALA A 81 -2.46 -14.73 -2.24
N SER A 82 -3.02 -14.58 -1.04
CA SER A 82 -4.23 -15.29 -0.63
C SER A 82 -5.43 -14.98 -1.54
N ASP A 83 -5.63 -13.72 -1.91
CA ASP A 83 -6.73 -13.31 -2.76
C ASP A 83 -6.54 -13.82 -4.20
N TYR A 84 -5.32 -13.82 -4.74
CA TYR A 84 -5.02 -14.46 -6.02
C TYR A 84 -5.32 -15.96 -6.01
N VAL A 85 -4.91 -16.67 -4.95
CA VAL A 85 -5.20 -18.11 -4.81
C VAL A 85 -6.69 -18.37 -4.78
N LYS A 86 -7.48 -17.54 -4.09
CA LYS A 86 -8.95 -17.66 -4.10
C LYS A 86 -9.53 -17.51 -5.51
N ILE A 87 -9.07 -16.50 -6.25
CA ILE A 87 -9.50 -16.26 -7.64
C ILE A 87 -9.12 -17.47 -8.51
N TYR A 88 -7.89 -17.94 -8.46
CA TYR A 88 -7.46 -19.10 -9.23
C TYR A 88 -8.33 -20.33 -8.92
N ARG A 89 -8.60 -20.60 -7.65
CA ARG A 89 -9.50 -21.71 -7.26
C ARG A 89 -10.92 -21.55 -7.80
N SER A 90 -11.41 -20.34 -7.95
CA SER A 90 -12.76 -20.09 -8.48
C SER A 90 -12.89 -20.34 -9.99
N VAL A 91 -11.78 -20.22 -10.73
CA VAL A 91 -11.76 -20.40 -12.20
C VAL A 91 -11.31 -21.80 -12.62
N LEU A 92 -10.72 -22.59 -11.72
CA LEU A 92 -10.30 -23.94 -12.01
C LEU A 92 -11.50 -24.90 -12.03
N PRO A 93 -11.52 -25.88 -12.95
CA PRO A 93 -12.51 -26.95 -12.94
C PRO A 93 -12.47 -27.72 -11.60
N ARG A 94 -13.64 -28.14 -11.09
CA ARG A 94 -13.74 -28.83 -9.79
C ARG A 94 -12.84 -30.06 -9.66
N HIS A 95 -12.47 -30.71 -10.76
CA HIS A 95 -11.58 -31.89 -10.75
C HIS A 95 -10.11 -31.55 -10.56
N ALA A 96 -9.66 -30.32 -10.86
CA ALA A 96 -8.28 -29.90 -10.65
C ALA A 96 -8.00 -29.43 -9.21
N SER A 97 -9.04 -29.23 -8.41
CA SER A 97 -8.91 -28.70 -7.05
C SER A 97 -8.28 -29.68 -6.06
N SER A 98 -8.31 -30.99 -6.36
CA SER A 98 -7.75 -32.03 -5.46
C SER A 98 -6.23 -32.18 -5.56
N GLU A 99 -5.62 -31.82 -6.68
CA GLU A 99 -4.16 -31.92 -6.86
C GLU A 99 -3.39 -30.68 -6.31
N ILE A 100 -4.04 -29.52 -6.31
CA ILE A 100 -3.43 -28.28 -5.81
C ILE A 100 -3.32 -28.27 -4.26
N LEU A 101 -4.09 -29.12 -3.58
CA LEU A 101 -4.08 -29.25 -2.12
C LEU A 101 -2.82 -29.95 -1.55
N LEU A 102 -1.96 -30.50 -2.43
CA LEU A 102 -0.75 -31.23 -2.03
C LEU A 102 0.52 -30.37 -2.01
N LEU A 103 0.42 -29.07 -2.31
CA LEU A 103 1.54 -28.18 -2.01
C LEU A 103 1.52 -27.96 -0.49
N PRO A 104 2.56 -28.44 0.24
CA PRO A 104 2.66 -28.18 1.66
C PRO A 104 2.64 -26.65 1.83
N ASP A 105 2.05 -26.22 2.93
CA ASP A 105 2.07 -24.82 3.38
C ASP A 105 3.56 -24.48 3.61
N ALA A 106 4.26 -24.23 2.50
CA ALA A 106 5.65 -23.85 2.53
C ALA A 106 5.66 -22.52 3.28
N ALA A 107 6.01 -22.61 4.55
CA ALA A 107 6.33 -21.47 5.38
C ALA A 107 7.27 -20.60 4.56
N LEU A 108 6.73 -19.51 3.99
CA LEU A 108 7.57 -18.48 3.40
C LEU A 108 8.57 -18.10 4.49
N PRO A 109 9.89 -18.25 4.26
CA PRO A 109 10.87 -17.87 5.26
C PRO A 109 10.54 -16.43 5.66
N ALA A 110 10.46 -16.19 6.96
CA ALA A 110 10.34 -14.84 7.49
C ALA A 110 11.43 -14.03 6.81
N ALA A 111 11.02 -12.98 6.07
CA ALA A 111 11.97 -12.08 5.45
C ALA A 111 12.86 -11.56 6.57
N THR A 112 14.07 -12.09 6.64
CA THR A 112 15.11 -11.58 7.51
C THR A 112 15.30 -10.14 7.08
N ALA A 113 14.93 -9.21 7.94
CA ALA A 113 15.22 -7.79 7.75
C ALA A 113 16.74 -7.68 7.69
N GLY A 114 17.28 -7.72 6.48
CA GLY A 114 18.68 -7.48 6.22
C GLY A 114 18.97 -6.03 6.62
N THR A 115 19.62 -5.87 7.77
CA THR A 115 20.22 -4.61 8.17
C THR A 115 21.25 -4.23 7.12
N ILE A 116 20.88 -3.32 6.22
CA ILE A 116 21.85 -2.68 5.32
C ILE A 116 22.64 -1.70 6.19
N VAL A 117 23.75 -2.19 6.73
CA VAL A 117 24.77 -1.33 7.32
C VAL A 117 25.50 -0.64 6.17
N ALA A 118 25.11 0.59 5.87
CA ALA A 118 25.86 1.45 4.98
C ALA A 118 27.19 1.83 5.68
N LYS A 119 28.26 1.12 5.36
CA LYS A 119 29.62 1.48 5.72
C LYS A 119 30.00 2.72 4.92
N ARG A 120 29.90 3.89 5.55
CA ARG A 120 30.56 5.10 5.03
C ARG A 120 32.06 4.98 5.30
N GLU A 121 32.81 4.60 4.30
CA GLU A 121 34.24 4.81 4.33
C GLU A 121 34.52 6.27 3.96
N CYS A 122 34.88 7.04 4.97
CA CYS A 122 35.40 8.40 4.80
C CYS A 122 36.86 8.26 4.36
N GLY A 123 37.10 8.34 3.03
CA GLY A 123 38.45 8.39 2.47
C GLY A 123 39.08 9.74 2.77
N THR A 124 40.02 9.77 3.70
CA THR A 124 41.01 10.84 3.81
C THR A 124 42.09 10.57 2.79
N SER A 125 42.26 11.44 1.83
CA SER A 125 43.45 11.49 0.98
C SER A 125 44.30 12.72 1.35
N PRO A 126 45.62 12.63 1.22
CA PRO A 126 46.61 13.60 1.71
C PRO A 126 46.65 14.88 0.91
#